data_083a764098a0614367b0ff05378becdb
#
_entry.id   083a764098a0614367b0ff05378becdb
#
_cell.length_a   1.000
_cell.length_b   1.000
_cell.length_c   1.000
_cell.angle_alpha   90.00
_cell.angle_beta   90.00
_cell.angle_gamma   90.00
#
_symmetry.space_group_name_H-M   'P 1'
#
loop_
_entity.id
_entity.type
_entity.pdbx_description
1 polymer ?
#
loop_
_entity_poly.entity_id
_entity_poly.type
_entity_poly.pdbx_seq_one_letter_code
_entity_poly.pdbx_strand_id
1 'polypeptide(L)'
;MTVYFHEGDLPDGLDLGPEVAIDSETMGLRFRRDPLCVVQLSSGDGNAHVVRLNRPAYDCPNLKRVLTDPKVLKIFHFGRFDIGMFELHLGVETRPVYCTKIASKLARTYTDRHGLKDVARELAGVDMSLSLIHI
;
A
#
# COMPACT_ATOMS: atom_id res chain seq x y z
N MET A 1 4.88 -17.51 -3.23
CA MET A 1 4.15 -16.26 -3.49
C MET A 1 3.92 -16.08 -4.97
N THR A 2 2.70 -15.80 -5.36
CA THR A 2 2.37 -15.48 -6.76
C THR A 2 2.17 -13.97 -6.89
N VAL A 3 2.82 -13.36 -7.87
CA VAL A 3 2.66 -11.94 -8.17
C VAL A 3 1.87 -11.80 -9.47
N TYR A 4 0.72 -11.12 -9.37
CA TYR A 4 -0.13 -10.80 -10.51
C TYR A 4 0.11 -9.36 -10.93
N PHE A 5 0.48 -9.16 -12.17
CA PHE A 5 0.71 -7.83 -12.73
C PHE A 5 -0.53 -7.38 -13.51
N HIS A 6 -1.00 -6.17 -13.23
CA HIS A 6 -2.18 -5.58 -13.86
C HIS A 6 -1.84 -4.24 -14.50
N GLU A 7 -2.27 -4.06 -15.74
CA GLU A 7 -2.15 -2.77 -16.43
C GLU A 7 -3.39 -1.92 -16.17
N GLY A 8 -3.18 -0.75 -15.59
CA GLY A 8 -4.20 0.29 -15.43
C GLY A 8 -5.11 0.15 -14.23
N ASP A 9 -5.58 -1.04 -13.92
CA ASP A 9 -6.53 -1.29 -12.84
C ASP A 9 -6.47 -2.75 -12.36
N LEU A 10 -7.10 -3.03 -11.24
CA LEU A 10 -7.39 -4.39 -10.80
C LEU A 10 -8.46 -5.02 -11.69
N PRO A 11 -8.44 -6.35 -11.86
CA PRO A 11 -9.47 -7.03 -12.65
C PRO A 11 -10.85 -6.91 -12.02
N ASP A 12 -11.87 -6.94 -12.86
CA ASP A 12 -13.26 -6.94 -12.41
C ASP A 12 -13.53 -8.18 -11.55
N GLY A 13 -14.31 -7.99 -10.49
CA GLY A 13 -14.72 -9.08 -9.62
C GLY A 13 -13.66 -9.62 -8.67
N LEU A 14 -12.48 -9.02 -8.62
CA LEU A 14 -11.45 -9.42 -7.66
C LEU A 14 -11.88 -9.06 -6.24
N ASP A 15 -12.00 -10.07 -5.39
CA ASP A 15 -12.29 -9.90 -3.97
C ASP A 15 -11.02 -10.11 -3.15
N LEU A 16 -10.57 -9.06 -2.50
CA LEU A 16 -9.37 -9.08 -1.64
C LEU A 16 -9.71 -9.35 -0.16
N GLY A 17 -10.99 -9.61 0.13
CA GLY A 17 -11.43 -9.87 1.49
C GLY A 17 -11.51 -8.61 2.37
N PRO A 18 -11.66 -8.79 3.70
CA PRO A 18 -11.93 -7.67 4.62
C PRO A 18 -10.71 -6.83 4.98
N GLU A 19 -9.52 -7.29 4.66
CA GLU A 19 -8.27 -6.61 5.01
C GLU A 19 -7.29 -6.72 3.85
N VAL A 20 -6.64 -5.62 3.51
CA VAL A 20 -5.65 -5.59 2.44
C VAL A 20 -4.47 -4.72 2.84
N ALA A 21 -3.26 -5.27 2.71
CA ALA A 21 -2.02 -4.50 2.85
C ALA A 21 -1.74 -3.77 1.54
N ILE A 22 -1.40 -2.50 1.63
CA ILE A 22 -1.19 -1.65 0.45
C ILE A 22 0.09 -0.85 0.59
N ASP A 23 0.81 -0.74 -0.51
CA ASP A 23 1.97 0.12 -0.66
C ASP A 23 1.92 0.79 -2.04
N SER A 24 2.62 1.91 -2.18
CA SER A 24 2.66 2.63 -3.44
C SER A 24 4.08 3.01 -3.83
N GLU A 25 4.31 3.12 -5.13
CA GLU A 25 5.56 3.59 -5.69
C GLU A 25 5.31 4.84 -6.53
N THR A 26 6.18 5.80 -6.36
CA THR A 26 6.11 7.11 -7.01
C THR A 26 7.44 7.46 -7.64
N MET A 27 7.47 8.48 -8.49
CA MET A 27 8.73 8.95 -9.08
C MET A 27 9.58 9.78 -8.13
N GLY A 28 9.12 9.97 -6.89
CA GLY A 28 9.81 10.72 -5.86
C GLY A 28 8.87 11.09 -4.72
N LEU A 29 9.33 11.95 -3.81
CA LEU A 29 8.62 12.25 -2.57
C LEU A 29 7.87 13.58 -2.57
N ARG A 30 7.87 14.30 -3.67
CA ARG A 30 7.16 15.57 -3.77
C ARG A 30 5.79 15.36 -4.40
N PHE A 31 4.75 15.54 -3.61
CA PHE A 31 3.36 15.23 -3.97
C PHE A 31 2.92 15.80 -5.33
N ARG A 32 3.25 17.06 -5.61
CA ARG A 32 2.77 17.72 -6.82
C ARG A 32 3.69 17.54 -8.02
N ARG A 33 4.94 17.18 -7.78
CA ARG A 33 5.93 17.00 -8.85
C ARG A 33 6.01 15.54 -9.28
N ASP A 34 6.00 14.65 -8.31
CA ASP A 34 6.34 13.24 -8.53
C ASP A 34 5.06 12.39 -8.61
N PRO A 35 4.74 11.83 -9.79
CA PRO A 35 3.48 11.12 -9.99
C PRO A 35 3.47 9.76 -9.30
N LEU A 36 2.26 9.33 -8.94
CA LEU A 36 1.97 7.96 -8.51
C LEU A 36 2.08 7.02 -9.71
N CYS A 37 2.83 5.94 -9.57
CA CYS A 37 3.14 5.03 -10.66
C CYS A 37 2.54 3.64 -10.47
N VAL A 38 2.71 3.05 -9.29
CA VAL A 38 2.37 1.67 -9.01
C VAL A 38 1.70 1.57 -7.64
N VAL A 39 0.71 0.69 -7.55
CA VAL A 39 0.10 0.30 -6.26
C VAL A 39 0.22 -1.20 -6.11
N GLN A 40 0.66 -1.64 -4.95
CA GLN A 40 0.83 -3.04 -4.60
C GLN A 40 -0.17 -3.40 -3.50
N LEU A 41 -0.85 -4.53 -3.66
CA LEU A 41 -1.88 -4.98 -2.73
C LEU A 41 -1.72 -6.47 -2.42
N SER A 42 -1.96 -6.84 -1.18
CA SER A 42 -2.01 -8.25 -0.77
C SER A 42 -3.02 -8.43 0.36
N SER A 43 -3.83 -9.48 0.25
CA SER A 43 -4.77 -9.88 1.31
C SER A 43 -4.15 -10.85 2.32
N GLY A 44 -2.86 -11.18 2.18
CA GLY A 44 -2.19 -12.14 3.07
C GLY A 44 -2.42 -13.59 2.71
N ASP A 45 -2.94 -13.86 1.52
CA ASP A 45 -3.22 -15.21 1.01
C ASP A 45 -2.05 -15.86 0.26
N GLY A 46 -0.88 -15.24 0.31
CA GLY A 46 0.31 -15.67 -0.44
C GLY A 46 0.39 -15.08 -1.84
N ASN A 47 -0.56 -14.24 -2.22
CA ASN A 47 -0.59 -13.56 -3.51
C ASN A 47 -0.36 -12.06 -3.34
N ALA A 48 0.27 -11.46 -4.33
CA ALA A 48 0.42 -10.00 -4.41
C ALA A 48 -0.09 -9.52 -5.77
N HIS A 49 -0.74 -8.38 -5.76
CA HIS A 49 -1.24 -7.72 -6.95
C HIS A 49 -0.49 -6.42 -7.15
N VAL A 50 0.07 -6.22 -8.33
CA VAL A 50 0.82 -5.02 -8.70
C VAL A 50 0.07 -4.33 -9.82
N VAL A 51 -0.39 -3.12 -9.57
CA VAL A 51 -1.13 -2.32 -10.55
C VAL A 51 -0.22 -1.19 -11.04
N ARG A 52 0.12 -1.22 -12.32
CA ARG A 52 0.78 -0.11 -12.98
C ARG A 52 -0.27 0.85 -13.48
N LEU A 53 -0.30 2.04 -12.91
CA LEU A 53 -1.34 3.03 -13.21
C LEU A 53 -1.12 3.72 -14.55
N ASN A 54 -2.20 3.96 -15.29
CA ASN A 54 -2.17 4.69 -16.55
C ASN A 54 -2.26 6.19 -16.27
N ARG A 55 -1.18 6.90 -16.54
CA ARG A 55 -1.10 8.36 -16.34
C ARG A 55 -1.35 9.10 -17.65
N PRO A 56 -1.90 10.30 -17.61
CA PRO A 56 -2.32 11.08 -16.44
C PRO A 56 -3.77 10.84 -16.03
N ALA A 57 -4.51 9.99 -16.74
CA ALA A 57 -5.94 9.82 -16.54
C ALA A 57 -6.29 9.11 -15.23
N TYR A 58 -5.46 8.17 -14.78
CA TYR A 58 -5.71 7.36 -13.58
C TYR A 58 -7.11 6.73 -13.58
N ASP A 59 -7.50 6.14 -14.71
CA ASP A 59 -8.76 5.43 -14.84
C ASP A 59 -8.60 4.03 -14.24
N CYS A 60 -8.97 3.89 -12.97
CA CYS A 60 -8.82 2.65 -12.21
C CYS A 60 -10.00 2.47 -11.23
N PRO A 61 -11.24 2.26 -11.75
CA PRO A 61 -12.41 2.20 -10.91
C PRO A 61 -12.39 1.06 -9.89
N ASN A 62 -11.81 -0.08 -10.21
CA ASN A 62 -11.73 -1.22 -9.28
C ASN A 62 -10.78 -0.94 -8.12
N LEU A 63 -9.61 -0.38 -8.40
CA LEU A 63 -8.68 0.04 -7.34
C LEU A 63 -9.31 1.13 -6.46
N LYS A 64 -9.94 2.13 -7.05
CA LYS A 64 -10.62 3.19 -6.30
C LYS A 64 -11.71 2.64 -5.40
N ARG A 65 -12.44 1.62 -5.86
CA ARG A 65 -13.46 0.96 -5.06
C ARG A 65 -12.87 0.29 -3.82
N VAL A 66 -11.77 -0.44 -3.96
CA VAL A 66 -11.07 -1.06 -2.82
C VAL A 66 -10.64 0.00 -1.83
N LEU A 67 -10.05 1.10 -2.30
CA LEU A 67 -9.54 2.16 -1.42
C LEU A 67 -10.64 2.88 -0.63
N THR A 68 -11.84 2.94 -1.15
CA THR A 68 -12.97 3.66 -0.54
C THR A 68 -14.00 2.75 0.13
N ASP A 69 -13.90 1.44 -0.02
CA ASP A 69 -14.88 0.49 0.54
C ASP A 69 -14.78 0.48 2.08
N PRO A 70 -15.86 0.87 2.78
CA PRO A 70 -15.84 0.91 4.25
C PRO A 70 -15.74 -0.48 4.88
N LYS A 71 -15.99 -1.55 4.14
CA LYS A 71 -15.90 -2.94 4.61
C LYS A 71 -14.50 -3.53 4.48
N VAL A 72 -13.58 -2.82 3.83
CA VAL A 72 -12.21 -3.27 3.62
C VAL A 72 -11.25 -2.39 4.41
N LEU A 73 -10.55 -2.98 5.37
CA LEU A 73 -9.50 -2.29 6.11
C LEU A 73 -8.23 -2.24 5.26
N LYS A 74 -7.71 -1.04 5.01
CA LYS A 74 -6.45 -0.84 4.29
C LYS A 74 -5.32 -0.69 5.30
N ILE A 75 -4.33 -1.56 5.19
CA ILE A 75 -3.19 -1.62 6.09
C ILE A 75 -1.96 -1.06 5.38
N PHE A 76 -1.34 -0.06 5.99
CA PHE A 76 -0.15 0.61 5.47
C PHE A 76 0.97 0.58 6.49
N HIS A 77 2.20 0.71 6.01
CA HIS A 77 3.32 1.10 6.85
C HIS A 77 3.76 2.51 6.47
N PHE A 78 3.53 3.48 7.33
CA PHE A 78 3.68 4.91 7.06
C PHE A 78 2.69 5.38 5.97
N GLY A 79 1.41 5.09 6.19
CA GLY A 79 0.36 5.31 5.20
C GLY A 79 0.06 6.76 4.85
N ARG A 80 0.53 7.72 5.64
CA ARG A 80 0.31 9.14 5.39
C ARG A 80 0.71 9.55 3.97
N PHE A 81 1.85 9.06 3.50
CA PHE A 81 2.34 9.36 2.16
C PHE A 81 1.46 8.72 1.09
N ASP A 82 1.17 7.42 1.22
CA ASP A 82 0.36 6.69 0.25
C ASP A 82 -1.05 7.27 0.14
N ILE A 83 -1.68 7.52 1.26
CA ILE A 83 -3.03 8.09 1.33
C ILE A 83 -3.08 9.46 0.67
N GLY A 84 -2.07 10.31 0.92
CA GLY A 84 -1.96 11.61 0.30
C GLY A 84 -1.79 11.52 -1.21
N MET A 85 -1.01 10.55 -1.70
CA MET A 85 -0.84 10.31 -3.14
C MET A 85 -2.14 9.82 -3.79
N PHE A 86 -2.90 8.97 -3.10
CA PHE A 86 -4.21 8.51 -3.61
C PHE A 86 -5.22 9.64 -3.67
N GLU A 87 -5.26 10.50 -2.66
CA GLU A 87 -6.14 11.66 -2.68
C GLU A 87 -5.79 12.61 -3.83
N LEU A 88 -4.51 12.93 -3.98
CA LEU A 88 -4.05 13.87 -5.00
C LEU A 88 -4.23 13.35 -6.42
N HIS A 89 -3.83 12.10 -6.69
CA HIS A 89 -3.79 11.55 -8.05
C HIS A 89 -5.04 10.76 -8.43
N LEU A 90 -5.64 10.03 -7.48
CA LEU A 90 -6.83 9.22 -7.73
C LEU A 90 -8.12 9.93 -7.34
N GLY A 91 -8.02 11.03 -6.58
CA GLY A 91 -9.19 11.77 -6.13
C GLY A 91 -10.07 11.02 -5.14
N VAL A 92 -9.51 10.10 -4.36
CA VAL A 92 -10.25 9.29 -3.41
C VAL A 92 -9.81 9.53 -1.97
N GLU A 93 -10.74 9.43 -1.05
CA GLU A 93 -10.46 9.40 0.38
C GLU A 93 -10.34 7.95 0.83
N THR A 94 -9.11 7.53 1.16
CA THR A 94 -8.83 6.15 1.56
C THR A 94 -9.25 5.94 3.02
N ARG A 95 -10.18 5.02 3.24
CA ARG A 95 -10.66 4.64 4.59
C ARG A 95 -11.53 3.38 4.56
N PRO A 96 -11.57 2.60 5.68
CA PRO A 96 -10.78 2.77 6.90
C PRO A 96 -9.33 2.37 6.70
N VAL A 97 -8.43 2.93 7.52
CA VAL A 97 -6.99 2.68 7.41
C VAL A 97 -6.39 2.27 8.76
N TYR A 98 -5.35 1.45 8.69
CA TYR A 98 -4.51 1.10 9.83
C TYR A 98 -3.06 1.27 9.44
N CYS A 99 -2.30 2.04 10.22
CA CYS A 99 -0.89 2.29 9.96
C CYS A 99 -0.04 1.53 10.98
N THR A 100 0.70 0.53 10.50
CA THR A 100 1.55 -0.31 11.37
C THR A 100 2.72 0.48 11.97
N LYS A 101 3.21 1.51 11.30
CA LYS A 101 4.25 2.38 11.86
C LYS A 101 3.74 3.19 13.05
N ILE A 102 2.55 3.77 12.96
CA ILE A 102 1.93 4.50 14.07
C ILE A 102 1.62 3.55 15.22
N ALA A 103 1.05 2.39 14.92
CA ALA A 103 0.78 1.36 15.92
C ALA A 103 2.07 0.94 16.65
N SER A 104 3.17 0.77 15.90
CA SER A 104 4.47 0.46 16.49
C SER A 104 4.95 1.55 17.44
N LYS A 105 4.83 2.82 17.03
CA LYS A 105 5.24 3.95 17.88
C LYS A 105 4.43 4.03 19.17
N LEU A 106 3.16 3.70 19.11
CA LEU A 106 2.27 3.73 20.29
C LEU A 106 2.50 2.54 21.23
N ALA A 107 2.81 1.35 20.69
CA ALA A 107 2.95 0.13 21.47
C ALA A 107 4.39 -0.20 21.85
N ARG A 108 5.36 0.10 21.00
CA ARG A 108 6.77 -0.24 21.18
C ARG A 108 7.56 1.01 21.62
N THR A 109 7.22 1.52 22.78
CA THR A 109 7.81 2.76 23.32
C THR A 109 9.25 2.62 23.81
N TYR A 110 9.76 1.40 23.85
CA TYR A 110 11.11 1.05 24.32
C TYR A 110 12.18 1.16 23.22
N THR A 111 11.83 1.52 22.00
CA THR A 111 12.74 1.58 20.86
C THR A 111 12.39 2.72 19.92
N ASP A 112 13.37 3.19 19.15
CA ASP A 112 13.18 4.14 18.06
C ASP A 112 13.07 3.45 16.70
N ARG A 113 13.12 2.10 16.66
CA ARG A 113 13.15 1.31 15.44
C ARG A 113 11.72 0.91 15.03
N HIS A 114 11.09 1.77 14.25
CA HIS A 114 9.72 1.59 13.78
C HIS A 114 9.61 1.34 12.26
N GLY A 115 10.75 1.11 11.58
CA GLY A 115 10.75 0.71 10.18
C GLY A 115 10.10 -0.67 9.98
N LEU A 116 9.58 -0.92 8.79
CA LEU A 116 8.89 -2.18 8.50
C LEU A 116 9.78 -3.40 8.76
N LYS A 117 11.05 -3.32 8.38
CA LYS A 117 12.02 -4.39 8.62
C LYS A 117 12.15 -4.74 10.11
N ASP A 118 12.25 -3.73 10.97
CA ASP A 118 12.41 -3.93 12.41
C ASP A 118 11.13 -4.47 13.04
N VAL A 119 9.98 -3.94 12.65
CA VAL A 119 8.67 -4.39 13.13
C VAL A 119 8.40 -5.84 12.72
N ALA A 120 8.66 -6.18 11.48
CA ALA A 120 8.47 -7.55 10.97
C ALA A 120 9.39 -8.54 11.69
N ARG A 121 10.63 -8.18 11.94
CA ARG A 121 11.59 -9.03 12.67
C ARG A 121 11.11 -9.30 14.09
N GLU A 122 10.75 -8.25 14.82
CA GLU A 122 10.37 -8.39 16.22
C GLU A 122 9.03 -9.09 16.42
N LEU A 123 8.00 -8.69 15.65
CA LEU A 123 6.64 -9.14 15.89
C LEU A 123 6.24 -10.37 15.08
N ALA A 124 6.82 -10.57 13.90
CA ALA A 124 6.49 -11.70 13.03
C ALA A 124 7.63 -12.69 12.86
N GLY A 125 8.82 -12.40 13.38
CA GLY A 125 10.00 -13.25 13.25
C GLY A 125 10.49 -13.37 11.79
N VAL A 126 10.18 -12.38 10.96
CA VAL A 126 10.50 -12.39 9.54
C VAL A 126 11.64 -11.42 9.26
N ASP A 127 12.70 -11.90 8.61
CA ASP A 127 13.77 -11.07 8.10
C ASP A 127 13.43 -10.63 6.67
N MET A 128 13.25 -9.31 6.50
CA MET A 128 12.93 -8.71 5.21
C MET A 128 14.17 -8.16 4.54
N SER A 129 14.35 -8.44 3.26
CA SER A 129 15.29 -7.71 2.42
C SER A 129 14.58 -6.53 1.76
N LEU A 130 14.99 -5.32 2.11
CA LEU A 130 14.50 -4.10 1.48
C LEU A 130 15.43 -3.61 0.38
N SER A 131 16.19 -4.51 -0.24
CA SER A 131 17.17 -4.18 -1.29
C SER A 131 16.50 -3.88 -2.63
N LEU A 132 15.40 -3.13 -2.61
CA LEU A 132 14.70 -2.66 -3.82
C LEU A 132 15.58 -1.82 -4.73
N ILE A 133 16.64 -1.26 -4.19
CA ILE A 133 17.62 -0.50 -4.94
C ILE A 133 18.37 -1.34 -5.99
N HIS A 134 18.26 -2.65 -5.92
CA HIS A 134 18.89 -3.57 -6.86
C HIS A 134 17.96 -4.06 -7.99
N ILE A 135 16.75 -3.57 -8.00
CA ILE A 135 15.74 -3.95 -9.00
C ILE A 135 15.70 -2.95 -10.14
#